data_8131a67008c72ce299bee13ac9c4993d
#
_entry.id   8131a67008c72ce299bee13ac9c4993d
#
_cell.length_a   1.000
_cell.length_b   1.000
_cell.length_c   1.000
_cell.angle_alpha   90.00
_cell.angle_beta   90.00
_cell.angle_gamma   90.00
#
_symmetry.space_group_name_H-M   'P 1'
#
loop_
_entity.id
_entity.type
_entity.pdbx_description
1 polymer ?
#
loop_
_entity_poly.entity_id
_entity_poly.type
_entity_poly.pdbx_seq_one_letter_code
_entity_poly.pdbx_strand_id
1 'polypeptide(L)'
;RHPDMPRTIFKYLWDTLAQGKEVNAYVKNMAKDGSYYWVFANVCPSSSANGQIVAYNSVRRCPSENGLNFVKELYPKLKQIEAKDINEGIAYIQEYFGAYKTTFAEAMLGLQVAGMCFSEVCAVK
;
A
#
# COMPACT_ATOMS: atom_id res chain seq x y z
N ARG A 1 -6.44 7.62 10.30
CA ARG A 1 -6.85 6.64 9.28
C ARG A 1 -8.35 6.74 9.04
N HIS A 2 -8.75 6.75 7.77
CA HIS A 2 -10.17 6.83 7.39
C HIS A 2 -10.82 5.44 7.47
N PRO A 3 -12.09 5.34 7.93
CA PRO A 3 -12.77 4.04 8.02
C PRO A 3 -12.92 3.28 6.70
N ASP A 4 -12.84 3.96 5.56
CA ASP A 4 -12.92 3.32 4.24
C ASP A 4 -11.64 2.57 3.85
N MET A 5 -10.55 2.75 4.61
CA MET A 5 -9.30 2.04 4.34
C MET A 5 -9.44 0.55 4.70
N PRO A 6 -9.06 -0.36 3.78
CA PRO A 6 -9.07 -1.79 4.09
C PRO A 6 -8.06 -2.13 5.18
N ARG A 7 -8.46 -2.95 6.14
CA ARG A 7 -7.52 -3.46 7.15
C ARG A 7 -6.46 -4.35 6.52
N THR A 8 -6.77 -4.98 5.41
CA THR A 8 -5.82 -5.79 4.64
C THR A 8 -4.55 -5.02 4.29
N ILE A 9 -4.69 -3.74 3.88
CA ILE A 9 -3.55 -2.90 3.51
C ILE A 9 -2.64 -2.66 4.72
N PHE A 10 -3.22 -2.37 5.89
CA PHE A 10 -2.43 -2.16 7.10
C PHE A 10 -1.77 -3.45 7.58
N LYS A 11 -2.46 -4.59 7.47
CA LYS A 11 -1.85 -5.88 7.80
C LYS A 11 -0.67 -6.18 6.87
N TYR A 12 -0.83 -5.98 5.57
CA TYR A 12 0.24 -6.13 4.59
C TYR A 12 1.43 -5.22 4.93
N LEU A 13 1.13 -3.97 5.27
CA LEU A 13 2.15 -2.98 5.61
C LEU A 13 2.98 -3.43 6.82
N TRP A 14 2.31 -3.78 7.93
CA TRP A 14 3.02 -4.19 9.13
C TRP A 14 3.76 -5.52 8.98
N ASP A 15 3.16 -6.49 8.28
CA ASP A 15 3.82 -7.77 8.01
C ASP A 15 5.09 -7.59 7.18
N THR A 16 5.04 -6.71 6.19
CA THR A 16 6.19 -6.42 5.32
C THR A 16 7.29 -5.68 6.10
N LEU A 17 6.92 -4.72 6.92
CA LEU A 17 7.88 -3.99 7.76
C LEU A 17 8.54 -4.90 8.79
N ALA A 18 7.81 -5.86 9.33
CA ALA A 18 8.35 -6.84 10.28
C ALA A 18 9.40 -7.72 9.63
N GLN A 19 9.36 -7.89 8.31
CA GLN A 19 10.39 -8.62 7.55
C GLN A 19 11.60 -7.76 7.22
N GLY A 20 11.62 -6.51 7.63
CA GLY A 20 12.71 -5.58 7.34
C GLY A 20 12.64 -4.96 5.96
N LYS A 21 11.49 -5.01 5.31
CA LYS A 21 11.31 -4.51 3.94
C LYS A 21 10.55 -3.19 3.92
N GLU A 22 10.84 -2.39 2.91
CA GLU A 22 10.16 -1.13 2.63
C GLU A 22 8.77 -1.37 2.06
N VAL A 23 7.83 -0.49 2.40
CA VAL A 23 6.45 -0.54 1.89
C VAL A 23 6.07 0.80 1.31
N ASN A 24 5.39 0.75 0.16
CA ASN A 24 4.77 1.92 -0.48
C ASN A 24 3.27 1.67 -0.58
N ALA A 25 2.46 2.62 -0.16
CA ALA A 25 1.00 2.47 -0.22
C ALA A 25 0.31 3.83 -0.28
N TYR A 26 -0.89 3.82 -0.87
CA TYR A 26 -1.78 4.97 -0.81
C TYR A 26 -2.67 4.83 0.41
N VAL A 27 -2.72 5.88 1.22
CA VAL A 27 -3.46 5.88 2.48
C VAL A 27 -4.45 7.03 2.50
N LYS A 28 -5.70 6.73 2.84
CA LYS A 28 -6.74 7.72 3.04
C LYS A 28 -6.79 8.05 4.53
N ASN A 29 -6.53 9.30 4.85
CA ASN A 29 -6.52 9.78 6.24
C ASN A 29 -7.69 10.70 6.49
N MET A 30 -8.10 10.79 7.77
CA MET A 30 -9.15 11.68 8.19
C MET A 30 -8.56 12.81 9.03
N ALA A 31 -8.92 14.05 8.69
CA ALA A 31 -8.52 15.23 9.46
C ALA A 31 -9.42 15.40 10.68
N LYS A 32 -9.03 16.28 11.59
CA LYS A 32 -9.77 16.53 12.85
C LYS A 32 -11.18 17.04 12.61
N ASP A 33 -11.41 17.76 11.51
CA ASP A 33 -12.72 18.32 11.15
C ASP A 33 -13.64 17.32 10.43
N GLY A 34 -13.19 16.06 10.25
CA GLY A 34 -13.94 15.03 9.56
C GLY A 34 -13.70 14.95 8.06
N SER A 35 -12.99 15.91 7.47
CA SER A 35 -12.60 15.82 6.06
C SER A 35 -11.55 14.73 5.86
N TYR A 36 -11.37 14.28 4.62
CA TYR A 36 -10.37 13.26 4.33
C TYR A 36 -9.40 13.75 3.26
N TYR A 37 -8.22 13.12 3.25
CA TYR A 37 -7.22 13.38 2.22
C TYR A 37 -6.41 12.11 1.96
N TRP A 38 -5.83 12.04 0.76
CA TRP A 38 -5.01 10.92 0.35
C TRP A 38 -3.54 11.30 0.39
N VAL A 39 -2.69 10.36 0.82
CA VAL A 39 -1.24 10.50 0.75
C VAL A 39 -0.63 9.26 0.13
N PHE A 40 0.51 9.42 -0.53
CA PHE A 40 1.39 8.31 -0.90
C PHE A 40 2.43 8.17 0.21
N ALA A 41 2.39 7.05 0.92
CA ALA A 41 3.29 6.81 2.05
C ALA A 41 4.37 5.82 1.66
N ASN A 42 5.62 6.19 1.92
CA ASN A 42 6.78 5.31 1.85
C ASN A 42 7.26 5.08 3.27
N VAL A 43 7.25 3.84 3.73
CA VAL A 43 7.64 3.49 5.09
C VAL A 43 8.81 2.52 5.03
N CYS A 44 9.89 2.87 5.73
CA CYS A 44 11.10 2.05 5.80
C CYS A 44 11.43 1.74 7.25
N PRO A 45 11.80 0.49 7.58
CA PRO A 45 12.28 0.17 8.92
C PRO A 45 13.73 0.63 9.08
N SER A 46 14.06 1.15 10.26
CA SER A 46 15.44 1.44 10.67
C SER A 46 15.92 0.37 11.63
N SER A 47 17.06 -0.25 11.32
CA SER A 47 17.60 -1.32 12.13
C SER A 47 18.83 -0.86 12.92
N SER A 48 19.00 -1.43 14.12
CA SER A 48 20.23 -1.26 14.89
C SER A 48 21.36 -2.12 14.32
N ALA A 49 22.56 -1.95 14.87
CA ALA A 49 23.75 -2.70 14.43
C ALA A 49 23.57 -4.22 14.54
N ASN A 50 22.71 -4.70 15.45
CA ASN A 50 22.44 -6.12 15.64
C ASN A 50 21.27 -6.65 14.80
N GLY A 51 20.74 -5.82 13.90
CA GLY A 51 19.65 -6.21 12.99
C GLY A 51 18.25 -6.06 13.55
N GLN A 52 18.10 -5.57 14.78
CA GLN A 52 16.76 -5.35 15.34
C GLN A 52 16.15 -4.04 14.80
N ILE A 53 14.85 -4.09 14.50
CA ILE A 53 14.13 -2.91 14.06
C ILE A 53 13.87 -2.00 15.28
N VAL A 54 14.38 -0.76 15.22
CA VAL A 54 14.28 0.19 16.34
C VAL A 54 13.35 1.36 16.03
N ALA A 55 13.04 1.60 14.76
CA ALA A 55 12.18 2.72 14.35
C ALA A 55 11.64 2.50 12.94
N TYR A 56 10.62 3.29 12.58
CA TYR A 56 10.08 3.31 11.23
C TYR A 56 10.09 4.75 10.73
N ASN A 57 10.61 4.95 9.51
CA ASN A 57 10.64 6.25 8.86
C ASN A 57 9.54 6.31 7.80
N SER A 58 8.66 7.30 7.89
CA SER A 58 7.57 7.47 6.95
C SER A 58 7.72 8.79 6.20
N VAL A 59 7.78 8.71 4.87
CA VAL A 59 7.77 9.88 3.99
C VAL A 59 6.41 9.91 3.29
N ARG A 60 5.73 11.04 3.36
CA ARG A 60 4.40 11.22 2.77
C ARG A 60 4.47 12.23 1.66
N ARG A 61 3.83 11.92 0.53
CA ARG A 61 3.82 12.77 -0.64
C ARG A 61 2.41 12.91 -1.20
N CYS A 62 2.20 13.92 -2.03
CA CYS A 62 0.97 14.06 -2.78
C CYS A 62 0.83 12.87 -3.75
N PRO A 63 -0.30 12.15 -3.73
CA PRO A 63 -0.44 10.97 -4.57
C PRO A 63 -0.65 11.34 -6.04
N SER A 64 -0.19 10.46 -6.94
CA SER A 64 -0.44 10.62 -8.38
C SER A 64 -1.90 10.32 -8.70
N GLU A 65 -2.41 10.91 -9.78
CA GLU A 65 -3.78 10.68 -10.23
C GLU A 65 -4.01 9.22 -10.62
N ASN A 66 -3.09 8.63 -11.35
CA ASN A 66 -3.20 7.21 -11.76
C ASN A 66 -3.20 6.27 -10.56
N GLY A 67 -2.36 6.55 -9.58
CA GLY A 67 -2.34 5.76 -8.34
C GLY A 67 -3.65 5.85 -7.58
N LEU A 68 -4.20 7.06 -7.43
CA LEU A 68 -5.48 7.26 -6.77
C LEU A 68 -6.62 6.54 -7.49
N ASN A 69 -6.67 6.65 -8.82
CA ASN A 69 -7.71 5.99 -9.61
C ASN A 69 -7.65 4.48 -9.43
N PHE A 70 -6.46 3.92 -9.38
CA PHE A 70 -6.27 2.49 -9.18
C PHE A 70 -6.77 2.04 -7.80
N VAL A 71 -6.36 2.72 -6.72
CA VAL A 71 -6.74 2.30 -5.37
C VAL A 71 -8.21 2.58 -5.05
N LYS A 72 -8.81 3.59 -5.66
CA LYS A 72 -10.24 3.87 -5.50
C LYS A 72 -11.11 2.73 -6.02
N GLU A 73 -10.61 1.94 -6.96
CA GLU A 73 -11.28 0.74 -7.44
C GLU A 73 -10.89 -0.50 -6.62
N LEU A 74 -9.63 -0.61 -6.23
CA LEU A 74 -9.11 -1.79 -5.52
C LEU A 74 -9.60 -1.86 -4.08
N TYR A 75 -9.54 -0.77 -3.34
CA TYR A 75 -9.81 -0.77 -1.91
C TYR A 75 -11.23 -1.20 -1.53
N PRO A 76 -12.29 -0.78 -2.25
CA PRO A 76 -13.63 -1.30 -1.96
C PRO A 76 -13.75 -2.81 -2.15
N LYS A 77 -13.05 -3.38 -3.13
CA LYS A 77 -13.03 -4.82 -3.35
C LYS A 77 -12.37 -5.54 -2.18
N LEU A 78 -11.26 -5.00 -1.70
CA LEU A 78 -10.58 -5.56 -0.54
C LEU A 78 -11.45 -5.51 0.71
N LYS A 79 -12.20 -4.43 0.91
CA LYS A 79 -13.11 -4.34 2.05
C LYS A 79 -14.20 -5.41 2.01
N GLN A 80 -14.71 -5.71 0.83
CA GLN A 80 -15.70 -6.78 0.68
C GLN A 80 -15.11 -8.16 0.99
N ILE A 81 -13.87 -8.40 0.55
CA ILE A 81 -13.19 -9.68 0.77
C ILE A 81 -12.84 -9.84 2.25
N GLU A 82 -12.28 -8.81 2.87
CA GLU A 82 -11.85 -8.88 4.27
C GLU A 82 -13.02 -8.92 5.26
N ALA A 83 -14.22 -8.55 4.82
CA ALA A 83 -15.42 -8.69 5.65
C ALA A 83 -15.67 -10.14 6.03
N LYS A 84 -15.24 -11.08 5.19
CA LYS A 84 -15.34 -12.52 5.49
C LYS A 84 -14.11 -13.00 6.26
N ASP A 85 -12.92 -12.72 5.74
CA ASP A 85 -11.64 -13.12 6.34
C ASP A 85 -10.53 -12.22 5.82
N ILE A 86 -9.79 -11.60 6.74
CA ILE A 86 -8.68 -10.73 6.38
C ILE A 86 -7.56 -11.50 5.64
N ASN A 87 -7.40 -12.78 5.94
CA ASN A 87 -6.41 -13.61 5.25
C ASN A 87 -6.75 -13.80 3.78
N GLU A 88 -8.03 -13.83 3.43
CA GLU A 88 -8.47 -13.87 2.02
C GLU A 88 -8.09 -12.58 1.30
N GLY A 89 -8.18 -11.44 1.99
CA GLY A 89 -7.75 -10.15 1.44
C GLY A 89 -6.25 -10.14 1.13
N ILE A 90 -5.44 -10.64 2.03
CA ILE A 90 -3.99 -10.76 1.81
C ILE A 90 -3.69 -11.69 0.63
N ALA A 91 -4.36 -12.84 0.57
CA ALA A 91 -4.19 -13.78 -0.54
C ALA A 91 -4.58 -13.14 -1.88
N TYR A 92 -5.66 -12.36 -1.89
CA TYR A 92 -6.10 -11.66 -3.10
C TYR A 92 -5.02 -10.72 -3.62
N ILE A 93 -4.42 -9.92 -2.72
CA ILE A 93 -3.33 -9.00 -3.10
C ILE A 93 -2.14 -9.78 -3.66
N GLN A 94 -1.72 -10.83 -2.99
CA GLN A 94 -0.56 -11.61 -3.41
C GLN A 94 -0.77 -12.26 -4.77
N GLU A 95 -1.95 -12.83 -5.00
CA GLU A 95 -2.28 -13.46 -6.27
C GLU A 95 -2.41 -12.44 -7.40
N TYR A 96 -3.09 -11.32 -7.13
CA TYR A 96 -3.32 -10.29 -8.14
C TYR A 96 -2.01 -9.71 -8.65
N PHE A 97 -1.14 -9.28 -7.74
CA PHE A 97 0.14 -8.67 -8.13
C PHE A 97 1.17 -9.72 -8.54
N GLY A 98 1.09 -10.93 -8.00
CA GLY A 98 1.94 -12.03 -8.42
C GLY A 98 1.74 -12.43 -9.87
N ALA A 99 0.50 -12.34 -10.37
CA ALA A 99 0.20 -12.60 -11.78
C ALA A 99 0.93 -11.65 -12.73
N TYR A 100 1.25 -10.43 -12.25
CA TYR A 100 2.02 -9.44 -13.01
C TYR A 100 3.51 -9.47 -12.65
N LYS A 101 3.95 -10.47 -11.89
CA LYS A 101 5.34 -10.65 -11.46
C LYS A 101 5.88 -9.46 -10.66
N THR A 102 5.05 -8.89 -9.82
CA THR A 102 5.41 -7.74 -8.98
C THR A 102 4.81 -7.91 -7.58
N THR A 103 5.11 -6.97 -6.67
CA THR A 103 4.50 -6.91 -5.36
C THR A 103 3.61 -5.68 -5.27
N PHE A 104 2.71 -5.65 -4.27
CA PHE A 104 1.86 -4.49 -4.03
C PHE A 104 2.71 -3.22 -3.85
N ALA A 105 3.76 -3.29 -3.03
CA ALA A 105 4.60 -2.14 -2.74
C ALA A 105 5.30 -1.61 -3.99
N GLU A 106 5.83 -2.50 -4.84
CA GLU A 106 6.48 -2.10 -6.09
C GLU A 106 5.50 -1.50 -7.08
N ALA A 107 4.29 -2.06 -7.18
CA ALA A 107 3.26 -1.54 -8.08
C ALA A 107 2.82 -0.14 -7.67
N MET A 108 2.65 0.10 -6.38
CA MET A 108 2.26 1.42 -5.87
C MET A 108 3.34 2.45 -6.13
N LEU A 109 4.61 2.09 -5.91
CA LEU A 109 5.74 2.97 -6.21
C LEU A 109 5.80 3.32 -7.69
N GLY A 110 5.61 2.33 -8.57
CA GLY A 110 5.62 2.56 -10.01
C GLY A 110 4.52 3.51 -10.47
N LEU A 111 3.31 3.35 -9.94
CA LEU A 111 2.20 4.25 -10.25
C LEU A 111 2.49 5.68 -9.81
N GLN A 112 3.11 5.85 -8.64
CA GLN A 112 3.42 7.18 -8.10
C GLN A 112 4.54 7.85 -8.86
N VAL A 113 5.65 7.16 -9.11
CA VAL A 113 6.87 7.74 -9.66
C VAL A 113 6.76 7.93 -11.17
N ALA A 114 6.27 6.92 -11.88
CA ALA A 114 6.19 6.95 -13.34
C ALA A 114 4.94 7.67 -13.88
N GLY A 115 3.91 7.84 -13.03
CA GLY A 115 2.63 8.37 -13.48
C GLY A 115 1.91 7.48 -14.46
N MET A 116 2.30 6.21 -14.57
CA MET A 116 1.77 5.24 -15.52
C MET A 116 0.63 4.44 -14.89
N CYS A 117 -0.26 3.86 -15.70
CA CYS A 117 -1.23 2.91 -15.21
C CYS A 117 -0.55 1.59 -14.85
N PHE A 118 -1.24 0.74 -14.06
CA PHE A 118 -0.64 -0.50 -13.56
C PHE A 118 -0.11 -1.41 -14.66
N SER A 119 -0.85 -1.55 -15.77
CA SER A 119 -0.43 -2.38 -16.89
C SER A 119 0.85 -1.87 -17.54
N GLU A 120 1.01 -0.54 -17.64
CA GLU A 120 2.23 0.07 -18.18
C GLU A 120 3.42 -0.14 -17.27
N VAL A 121 3.23 -0.04 -15.96
CA VAL A 121 4.28 -0.31 -14.97
C VAL A 121 4.79 -1.74 -15.10
N CYS A 122 3.90 -2.70 -15.25
CA CYS A 122 4.27 -4.10 -15.41
C CYS A 122 4.94 -4.38 -16.75
N ALA A 123 4.57 -3.65 -17.79
CA ALA A 123 5.21 -3.81 -19.12
C ALA A 123 6.64 -3.30 -19.14
N VAL A 124 6.97 -2.30 -18.32
CA VAL A 124 8.31 -1.72 -18.24
C VAL A 124 9.30 -2.63 -17.51
N LYS A 125 8.79 -3.45 -16.62
CA LYS A 125 9.61 -4.41 -15.89
C LYS A 125 10.01 -5.57 -16.78
#